data_cf4016ea7e055697bcd1e560044d4873
#
_entry.id   cf4016ea7e055697bcd1e560044d4873
#
_cell.length_a   1.000
_cell.length_b   1.000
_cell.length_c   1.000
_cell.angle_alpha   90.00
_cell.angle_beta   90.00
_cell.angle_gamma   90.00
#
_symmetry.space_group_name_H-M   'P 1'
#
loop_
_entity.id
_entity.type
_entity.pdbx_description
1 polymer ?
#
loop_
_entity_poly.entity_id
_entity_poly.type
_entity_poly.pdbx_seq_one_letter_code
_entity_poly.pdbx_strand_id
1 'polypeptide(L)'
;MRLNNKNQGWAYSKGRLWSQVWAGSLFKIANDYFFQAEGSLFTPAEGSLIASLDGSSSCSLNGLSVSLLKRKLTAPLKFTLLAWLVVASQFSFHANGEQTDDAAIHSQLDRLHQMASQANFDAYFALYAPDAVFIGTDAGERWTISEFKAYAEPHFSAGRGWTYQIIERHIMGDGAVRWFDELLWNEKLGPCRGSGVMVKVGDEWLVSHYVLSLAVPNQIAGEVGGQSIDIEKARRPQ
;
A
#
# COMPACT_ATOMS: atom_id res chain seq x y z
N MET A 1 -12.08 -42.73 17.18
CA MET A 1 -12.94 -42.35 16.04
C MET A 1 -12.15 -41.39 15.18
N ARG A 2 -11.69 -41.84 13.99
CA ARG A 2 -10.84 -41.05 13.09
C ARG A 2 -11.73 -40.10 12.27
N LEU A 3 -11.61 -38.80 12.43
CA LEU A 3 -12.21 -37.84 11.52
C LEU A 3 -11.21 -37.49 10.41
N ASN A 4 -11.62 -37.86 9.21
CA ASN A 4 -10.92 -37.66 7.95
C ASN A 4 -11.10 -36.18 7.52
N ASN A 5 -10.06 -35.36 7.61
CA ASN A 5 -10.10 -33.95 7.18
C ASN A 5 -9.54 -33.86 5.76
N LYS A 6 -10.43 -33.96 4.78
CA LYS A 6 -10.14 -33.60 3.39
C LYS A 6 -10.95 -32.38 2.99
N ASN A 7 -10.22 -31.39 2.50
CA ASN A 7 -10.64 -30.28 1.63
C ASN A 7 -11.46 -29.14 2.26
N GLN A 8 -10.77 -28.07 2.60
CA GLN A 8 -11.20 -26.73 2.16
C GLN A 8 -9.96 -25.85 1.90
N GLY A 9 -9.41 -25.99 0.70
CA GLY A 9 -8.51 -24.98 0.13
C GLY A 9 -9.34 -23.81 -0.37
N TRP A 10 -9.28 -22.70 0.31
CA TRP A 10 -9.85 -21.44 -0.17
C TRP A 10 -8.94 -20.87 -1.25
N ALA A 11 -9.46 -20.85 -2.47
CA ALA A 11 -8.80 -20.27 -3.63
C ALA A 11 -8.81 -18.73 -3.55
N TYR A 12 -7.73 -18.15 -3.04
CA TYR A 12 -7.47 -16.71 -3.12
C TYR A 12 -6.40 -16.47 -4.19
N SER A 13 -6.72 -16.73 -5.46
CA SER A 13 -5.72 -16.63 -6.53
C SER A 13 -6.25 -16.16 -7.89
N LYS A 14 -7.37 -15.46 -7.97
CA LYS A 14 -7.88 -15.02 -9.30
C LYS A 14 -7.91 -13.51 -9.55
N GLY A 15 -7.63 -12.65 -8.58
CA GLY A 15 -7.66 -11.20 -8.77
C GLY A 15 -6.42 -10.60 -9.41
N ARG A 16 -5.23 -11.20 -9.24
CA ARG A 16 -3.96 -10.64 -9.72
C ARG A 16 -3.55 -11.06 -11.13
N LEU A 17 -4.17 -12.07 -11.72
CA LEU A 17 -3.83 -12.50 -13.09
C LEU A 17 -4.47 -11.63 -14.19
N TRP A 18 -5.59 -10.99 -13.92
CA TRP A 18 -6.30 -10.22 -14.96
C TRP A 18 -5.67 -8.86 -15.24
N SER A 19 -5.11 -8.18 -14.27
CA SER A 19 -4.44 -6.88 -14.48
C SER A 19 -3.11 -7.02 -15.22
N GLN A 20 -2.36 -8.11 -14.99
CA GLN A 20 -1.08 -8.34 -15.68
C GLN A 20 -1.26 -8.85 -17.11
N VAL A 21 -2.33 -9.58 -17.41
CA VAL A 21 -2.58 -10.09 -18.77
C VAL A 21 -3.00 -8.95 -19.72
N TRP A 22 -3.77 -7.97 -19.27
CA TRP A 22 -4.15 -6.82 -20.08
C TRP A 22 -3.00 -5.84 -20.29
N ALA A 23 -2.18 -5.58 -19.29
CA ALA A 23 -1.01 -4.72 -19.43
C ALA A 23 0.04 -5.34 -20.36
N GLY A 24 0.28 -6.65 -20.26
CA GLY A 24 1.21 -7.37 -21.14
C GLY A 24 0.77 -7.42 -22.61
N SER A 25 -0.52 -7.56 -22.87
CA SER A 25 -1.05 -7.62 -24.24
C SER A 25 -1.00 -6.26 -24.94
N LEU A 26 -1.27 -5.17 -24.24
CA LEU A 26 -1.19 -3.82 -24.79
C LEU A 26 0.28 -3.41 -25.04
N PHE A 27 1.19 -3.83 -24.16
CA PHE A 27 2.62 -3.55 -24.34
C PHE A 27 3.22 -4.33 -25.53
N LYS A 28 2.75 -5.57 -25.76
CA LYS A 28 3.16 -6.39 -26.91
C LYS A 28 2.66 -5.81 -28.22
N ILE A 29 1.41 -5.36 -28.29
CA ILE A 29 0.86 -4.72 -29.48
C ILE A 29 1.58 -3.40 -29.79
N ALA A 30 1.91 -2.59 -28.78
CA ALA A 30 2.68 -1.36 -28.96
C ALA A 30 4.11 -1.62 -29.45
N ASN A 31 4.75 -2.66 -28.95
CA ASN A 31 6.11 -3.03 -29.33
C ASN A 31 6.17 -3.61 -30.74
N ASP A 32 5.19 -4.43 -31.12
CA ASP A 32 5.12 -5.01 -32.48
C ASP A 32 4.85 -3.93 -33.55
N TYR A 33 4.10 -2.88 -33.24
CA TYR A 33 3.92 -1.73 -34.15
C TYR A 33 5.13 -0.81 -34.23
N PHE A 34 5.93 -0.69 -33.15
CA PHE A 34 7.10 0.16 -33.13
C PHE A 34 8.28 -0.47 -33.87
N PHE A 35 8.47 -1.80 -33.77
CA PHE A 35 9.55 -2.52 -34.43
C PHE A 35 9.28 -2.75 -35.94
N GLN A 36 8.04 -2.80 -36.38
CA GLN A 36 7.75 -2.92 -37.82
C GLN A 36 7.94 -1.63 -38.62
N ALA A 37 8.02 -0.48 -37.96
CA ALA A 37 8.27 0.80 -38.60
C ALA A 37 9.75 1.11 -38.79
N GLU A 38 10.67 0.39 -38.15
CA GLU A 38 12.11 0.63 -38.23
C GLU A 38 12.90 -0.39 -39.14
N GLY A 39 12.17 -1.29 -39.80
CA GLY A 39 12.75 -2.40 -40.58
C GLY A 39 13.33 -2.06 -41.93
N SER A 40 13.64 -0.83 -42.28
CA SER A 40 14.18 -0.54 -43.59
C SER A 40 15.12 0.65 -43.72
N LEU A 41 16.03 0.90 -42.80
CA LEU A 41 17.03 1.95 -43.01
C LEU A 41 18.25 1.81 -42.08
N PHE A 42 18.96 0.68 -42.07
CA PHE A 42 20.39 0.66 -41.65
C PHE A 42 21.09 -0.56 -42.17
N THR A 43 21.82 -0.42 -43.25
CA THR A 43 22.94 -1.30 -43.60
C THR A 43 24.20 -0.74 -42.97
N PRO A 44 24.96 -1.50 -42.17
CA PRO A 44 26.25 -1.04 -41.68
C PRO A 44 27.32 -1.19 -42.79
N ALA A 45 27.95 -0.07 -43.16
CA ALA A 45 29.17 -0.08 -43.91
C ALA A 45 30.33 -0.41 -42.97
N GLU A 46 31.02 -1.50 -43.25
CA GLU A 46 32.28 -1.87 -42.61
C GLU A 46 33.35 -0.81 -42.91
N GLY A 47 33.91 -0.22 -41.89
CA GLY A 47 35.05 0.67 -41.95
C GLY A 47 35.88 0.58 -40.67
N SER A 48 36.90 -0.24 -40.69
CA SER A 48 37.94 -0.35 -39.67
C SER A 48 38.66 0.99 -39.51
N LEU A 49 38.67 1.56 -38.30
CA LEU A 49 39.49 2.71 -37.93
C LEU A 49 40.28 2.41 -36.66
N ILE A 50 41.53 2.08 -36.83
CA ILE A 50 42.56 2.11 -35.80
C ILE A 50 42.91 3.60 -35.59
N ALA A 51 42.64 4.12 -34.40
CA ALA A 51 43.06 5.46 -34.02
C ALA A 51 44.28 5.37 -33.11
N SER A 52 45.39 5.87 -33.64
CA SER A 52 46.61 6.20 -32.90
C SER A 52 46.43 7.51 -32.14
N LEU A 53 46.81 7.50 -30.88
CA LEU A 53 46.88 8.69 -30.04
C LEU A 53 48.16 9.47 -30.33
N ASP A 54 48.06 10.67 -30.91
CA ASP A 54 49.04 11.75 -30.69
C ASP A 54 48.48 13.08 -31.14
N GLY A 55 48.58 14.04 -30.24
CA GLY A 55 48.82 15.47 -30.32
C GLY A 55 48.06 16.30 -31.36
N SER A 56 47.27 17.25 -30.80
CA SER A 56 46.96 18.56 -31.33
C SER A 56 46.58 18.69 -32.82
N SER A 57 45.30 18.91 -33.09
CA SER A 57 44.86 19.72 -34.22
C SER A 57 43.36 20.07 -34.12
N SER A 58 43.10 21.33 -34.13
CA SER A 58 41.75 21.93 -34.27
C SER A 58 41.09 21.47 -35.57
N CYS A 59 40.02 20.68 -35.48
CA CYS A 59 39.23 20.32 -36.65
C CYS A 59 37.97 21.20 -36.71
N SER A 60 37.97 22.11 -37.66
CA SER A 60 36.84 22.91 -38.08
C SER A 60 35.83 22.01 -38.80
N LEU A 61 34.66 21.81 -38.22
CA LEU A 61 33.51 21.11 -38.85
C LEU A 61 32.70 22.12 -39.71
N ASN A 62 33.25 22.52 -40.85
CA ASN A 62 32.45 23.15 -41.89
C ASN A 62 31.99 22.08 -42.87
N GLY A 63 30.68 21.82 -42.92
CA GLY A 63 30.08 21.13 -44.08
C GLY A 63 29.24 19.90 -43.80
N LEU A 64 28.45 19.85 -42.77
CA LEU A 64 27.33 18.89 -42.70
C LEU A 64 26.00 19.66 -42.86
N SER A 65 25.55 19.76 -44.10
CA SER A 65 24.20 20.24 -44.42
C SER A 65 23.22 19.17 -43.98
N VAL A 66 22.68 19.33 -42.78
CA VAL A 66 21.54 18.54 -42.33
C VAL A 66 20.31 19.06 -43.07
N SER A 67 20.02 18.46 -44.22
CA SER A 67 18.72 18.65 -44.87
C SER A 67 17.63 18.06 -43.97
N LEU A 68 17.06 18.85 -43.09
CA LEU A 68 15.84 18.55 -42.35
C LEU A 68 14.75 18.20 -43.35
N LEU A 69 14.55 16.94 -43.60
CA LEU A 69 13.44 16.40 -44.35
C LEU A 69 12.17 16.78 -43.60
N LYS A 70 11.57 17.92 -43.92
CA LYS A 70 10.27 18.38 -43.44
C LYS A 70 9.18 17.41 -43.96
N ARG A 71 9.15 16.19 -43.45
CA ARG A 71 7.99 15.33 -43.64
C ARG A 71 6.81 15.98 -42.94
N LYS A 72 5.88 16.54 -43.72
CA LYS A 72 4.59 16.97 -43.18
C LYS A 72 3.88 15.74 -42.62
N LEU A 73 3.82 15.61 -41.28
CA LEU A 73 3.00 14.58 -40.64
C LEU A 73 1.56 14.79 -41.13
N THR A 74 0.98 13.72 -41.70
CA THR A 74 -0.41 13.73 -42.16
C THR A 74 -1.35 13.91 -40.98
N ALA A 75 -2.47 14.58 -41.20
CA ALA A 75 -3.46 14.91 -40.13
C ALA A 75 -3.86 13.74 -39.22
N PRO A 76 -4.06 12.50 -39.71
CA PRO A 76 -4.43 11.37 -38.83
C PRO A 76 -3.34 11.02 -37.81
N LEU A 77 -2.06 11.17 -38.13
CA LEU A 77 -0.96 10.85 -37.21
C LEU A 77 -0.86 11.86 -36.06
N LYS A 78 -1.26 13.12 -36.28
CA LYS A 78 -1.28 14.15 -35.25
C LYS A 78 -2.41 13.92 -34.25
N PHE A 79 -3.56 13.46 -34.69
CA PHE A 79 -4.71 13.14 -33.82
C PHE A 79 -4.45 11.91 -32.96
N THR A 80 -3.79 10.89 -33.49
CA THR A 80 -3.44 9.69 -32.72
C THR A 80 -2.40 9.98 -31.65
N LEU A 81 -1.37 10.78 -31.93
CA LEU A 81 -0.37 11.21 -30.92
C LEU A 81 -1.00 12.06 -29.82
N LEU A 82 -1.90 12.98 -30.15
CA LEU A 82 -2.60 13.81 -29.18
C LEU A 82 -3.51 12.97 -28.27
N ALA A 83 -4.24 12.01 -28.84
CA ALA A 83 -5.07 11.09 -28.09
C ALA A 83 -4.26 10.22 -27.13
N TRP A 84 -3.08 9.73 -27.52
CA TRP A 84 -2.18 8.99 -26.65
C TRP A 84 -1.62 9.82 -25.49
N LEU A 85 -1.26 11.09 -25.73
CA LEU A 85 -0.82 12.00 -24.68
C LEU A 85 -1.91 12.30 -23.65
N VAL A 86 -3.17 12.44 -24.09
CA VAL A 86 -4.31 12.63 -23.18
C VAL A 86 -4.58 11.38 -22.35
N VAL A 87 -4.53 10.20 -22.94
CA VAL A 87 -4.72 8.94 -22.22
C VAL A 87 -3.56 8.69 -21.22
N ALA A 88 -2.32 8.95 -21.62
CA ALA A 88 -1.17 8.81 -20.73
C ALA A 88 -1.21 9.78 -19.52
N SER A 89 -1.72 11.00 -19.71
CA SER A 89 -1.88 11.97 -18.62
C SER A 89 -2.94 11.56 -17.59
N GLN A 90 -3.98 10.86 -18.00
CA GLN A 90 -5.01 10.33 -17.10
C GLN A 90 -4.46 9.21 -16.19
N PHE A 91 -3.62 8.32 -16.72
CA PHE A 91 -3.00 7.24 -15.94
C PHE A 91 -2.03 7.76 -14.88
N SER A 92 -1.28 8.82 -15.17
CA SER A 92 -0.32 9.41 -14.22
C SER A 92 -1.00 10.08 -13.02
N PHE A 93 -2.21 10.59 -13.18
CA PHE A 93 -2.94 11.27 -12.11
C PHE A 93 -3.48 10.29 -11.05
N HIS A 94 -3.90 9.09 -11.46
CA HIS A 94 -4.39 8.07 -10.53
C HIS A 94 -3.26 7.45 -9.68
N ALA A 95 -2.11 7.17 -10.28
CA ALA A 95 -0.98 6.57 -9.58
C ALA A 95 -0.38 7.50 -8.49
N ASN A 96 -0.34 8.81 -8.74
CA ASN A 96 0.16 9.79 -7.78
C ASN A 96 -0.80 10.01 -6.59
N GLY A 97 -2.12 9.92 -6.80
CA GLY A 97 -3.11 10.07 -5.74
C GLY A 97 -3.07 8.91 -4.73
N GLU A 98 -2.91 7.69 -5.21
CA GLU A 98 -2.86 6.51 -4.35
C GLU A 98 -1.61 6.49 -3.45
N GLN A 99 -0.45 6.82 -3.99
CA GLN A 99 0.80 6.88 -3.22
C GLN A 99 0.78 8.01 -2.16
N THR A 100 0.10 9.13 -2.42
CA THR A 100 -0.08 10.20 -1.44
C THR A 100 -1.04 9.82 -0.33
N ASP A 101 -2.10 9.08 -0.63
CA ASP A 101 -3.07 8.59 0.35
C ASP A 101 -2.45 7.53 1.28
N ASP A 102 -1.68 6.60 0.78
CA ASP A 102 -0.97 5.61 1.61
C ASP A 102 0.02 6.28 2.57
N ALA A 103 0.79 7.26 2.10
CA ALA A 103 1.69 8.03 2.95
C ALA A 103 0.95 8.83 4.04
N ALA A 104 -0.23 9.38 3.72
CA ALA A 104 -1.07 10.07 4.68
C ALA A 104 -1.64 9.10 5.73
N ILE A 105 -2.06 7.91 5.34
CA ILE A 105 -2.55 6.87 6.25
C ILE A 105 -1.41 6.39 7.17
N HIS A 106 -0.21 6.13 6.64
CA HIS A 106 0.96 5.80 7.45
C HIS A 106 1.21 6.86 8.51
N SER A 107 1.20 8.15 8.14
CA SER A 107 1.40 9.26 9.06
C SER A 107 0.31 9.35 10.14
N GLN A 108 -0.95 9.11 9.79
CA GLN A 108 -2.06 9.11 10.76
C GLN A 108 -1.96 7.96 11.75
N LEU A 109 -1.61 6.76 11.31
CA LEU A 109 -1.42 5.60 12.18
C LEU A 109 -0.19 5.75 13.07
N ASP A 110 0.91 6.36 12.58
CA ASP A 110 2.06 6.70 13.41
C ASP A 110 1.68 7.70 14.50
N ARG A 111 0.91 8.71 14.13
CA ARG A 111 0.38 9.70 15.09
C ARG A 111 -0.56 9.05 16.10
N LEU A 112 -1.37 8.06 15.70
CA LEU A 112 -2.24 7.31 16.61
C LEU A 112 -1.42 6.65 17.73
N HIS A 113 -0.38 5.90 17.37
CA HIS A 113 0.51 5.25 18.35
C HIS A 113 1.29 6.27 19.19
N GLN A 114 1.73 7.36 18.58
CA GLN A 114 2.44 8.42 19.30
C GLN A 114 1.54 9.09 20.33
N MET A 115 0.31 9.48 19.98
CA MET A 115 -0.61 10.14 20.92
C MET A 115 -1.02 9.18 22.04
N ALA A 116 -1.21 7.89 21.74
CA ALA A 116 -1.46 6.86 22.74
C ALA A 116 -0.30 6.75 23.73
N SER A 117 0.95 6.68 23.25
CA SER A 117 2.14 6.55 24.12
C SER A 117 2.37 7.78 25.02
N GLN A 118 1.97 8.95 24.55
CA GLN A 118 2.05 10.21 25.29
C GLN A 118 0.87 10.44 26.25
N ALA A 119 -0.10 9.54 26.27
CA ALA A 119 -1.38 9.72 26.98
C ALA A 119 -2.10 11.04 26.61
N ASN A 120 -1.96 11.48 25.35
CA ASN A 120 -2.60 12.68 24.84
C ASN A 120 -4.03 12.35 24.39
N PHE A 121 -4.97 12.44 25.31
CA PHE A 121 -6.35 12.00 25.13
C PHE A 121 -7.05 12.68 23.94
N ASP A 122 -7.06 14.00 23.90
CA ASP A 122 -7.77 14.73 22.84
C ASP A 122 -7.18 14.48 21.47
N ALA A 123 -5.86 14.54 21.35
CA ALA A 123 -5.17 14.30 20.08
C ALA A 123 -5.30 12.84 19.60
N TYR A 124 -5.34 11.87 20.53
CA TYR A 124 -5.57 10.47 20.21
C TYR A 124 -6.95 10.22 19.63
N PHE A 125 -7.98 10.72 20.32
CA PHE A 125 -9.36 10.51 19.92
C PHE A 125 -9.82 11.37 18.73
N ALA A 126 -9.10 12.44 18.42
CA ALA A 126 -9.33 13.21 17.19
C ALA A 126 -8.98 12.44 15.91
N LEU A 127 -8.22 11.35 16.02
CA LEU A 127 -7.83 10.49 14.87
C LEU A 127 -8.88 9.43 14.53
N TYR A 128 -9.96 9.31 15.32
CA TYR A 128 -11.05 8.38 15.08
C TYR A 128 -12.25 9.07 14.44
N ALA A 129 -12.93 8.35 13.56
CA ALA A 129 -14.23 8.77 13.05
C ALA A 129 -15.27 8.81 14.18
N PRO A 130 -16.30 9.68 14.09
CA PRO A 130 -17.30 9.84 15.15
C PRO A 130 -18.08 8.56 15.51
N ASP A 131 -18.23 7.66 14.55
CA ASP A 131 -18.91 6.37 14.65
C ASP A 131 -17.95 5.18 14.74
N ALA A 132 -16.67 5.45 15.02
CA ALA A 132 -15.65 4.42 15.08
C ALA A 132 -15.93 3.35 16.15
N VAL A 133 -15.44 2.15 15.87
CA VAL A 133 -15.47 1.01 16.79
C VAL A 133 -14.05 0.57 17.11
N PHE A 134 -13.76 0.41 18.39
CA PHE A 134 -12.52 -0.19 18.87
C PHE A 134 -12.81 -1.57 19.47
N ILE A 135 -12.00 -2.56 19.11
CA ILE A 135 -12.03 -3.91 19.66
C ILE A 135 -10.69 -4.17 20.33
N GLY A 136 -10.71 -4.39 21.63
CA GLY A 136 -9.53 -4.70 22.42
C GLY A 136 -9.15 -6.17 22.42
N THR A 137 -8.24 -6.54 23.31
CA THR A 137 -7.67 -7.89 23.38
C THR A 137 -8.54 -8.92 24.10
N ASP A 138 -9.53 -8.47 24.89
CA ASP A 138 -10.49 -9.34 25.57
C ASP A 138 -11.79 -9.46 24.75
N ALA A 139 -12.41 -10.63 24.78
CA ALA A 139 -13.64 -10.91 24.03
C ALA A 139 -14.81 -9.96 24.37
N GLY A 140 -14.82 -9.38 25.55
CA GLY A 140 -15.81 -8.39 26.00
C GLY A 140 -15.50 -6.96 25.55
N GLU A 141 -14.33 -6.70 25.02
CA GLU A 141 -13.84 -5.36 24.69
C GLU A 141 -14.22 -4.93 23.27
N ARG A 142 -15.50 -4.72 23.03
CA ARG A 142 -16.02 -4.11 21.81
C ARG A 142 -16.73 -2.82 22.17
N TRP A 143 -16.09 -1.69 21.86
CA TRP A 143 -16.54 -0.37 22.27
C TRP A 143 -16.89 0.52 21.09
N THR A 144 -17.96 1.28 21.21
CA THR A 144 -18.15 2.52 20.46
C THR A 144 -17.06 3.52 20.88
N ILE A 145 -16.82 4.53 20.07
CA ILE A 145 -15.79 5.53 20.40
C ILE A 145 -16.08 6.24 21.73
N SER A 146 -17.36 6.42 22.11
CA SER A 146 -17.76 7.01 23.38
C SER A 146 -17.40 6.12 24.58
N GLU A 147 -17.67 4.81 24.47
CA GLU A 147 -17.31 3.84 25.50
C GLU A 147 -15.79 3.70 25.62
N PHE A 148 -15.08 3.72 24.49
CA PHE A 148 -13.62 3.65 24.49
C PHE A 148 -12.98 4.89 25.12
N LYS A 149 -13.55 6.11 24.90
CA LYS A 149 -13.15 7.32 25.60
C LYS A 149 -13.30 7.17 27.11
N ALA A 150 -14.46 6.70 27.56
CA ALA A 150 -14.73 6.50 28.99
C ALA A 150 -13.77 5.48 29.64
N TYR A 151 -13.41 4.42 28.91
CA TYR A 151 -12.39 3.45 29.34
C TYR A 151 -11.00 4.06 29.42
N ALA A 152 -10.61 4.83 28.41
CA ALA A 152 -9.25 5.39 28.29
C ALA A 152 -8.97 6.56 29.23
N GLU A 153 -10.00 7.38 29.54
CA GLU A 153 -9.85 8.64 30.29
C GLU A 153 -9.09 8.49 31.62
N PRO A 154 -9.41 7.54 32.54
CA PRO A 154 -8.70 7.40 33.80
C PRO A 154 -7.25 6.95 33.61
N HIS A 155 -6.92 6.28 32.51
CA HIS A 155 -5.56 5.88 32.20
C HIS A 155 -4.76 7.07 31.68
N PHE A 156 -5.28 7.77 30.68
CA PHE A 156 -4.61 8.92 30.08
C PHE A 156 -4.44 10.08 31.07
N SER A 157 -5.45 10.38 31.88
CA SER A 157 -5.39 11.42 32.93
C SER A 157 -4.33 11.13 33.97
N ALA A 158 -3.99 9.85 34.19
CA ALA A 158 -2.89 9.44 35.08
C ALA A 158 -1.54 9.32 34.34
N GLY A 159 -1.42 9.79 33.09
CA GLY A 159 -0.22 9.70 32.28
C GLY A 159 0.14 8.25 31.86
N ARG A 160 -0.81 7.32 31.94
CA ARG A 160 -0.63 5.91 31.61
C ARG A 160 -1.24 5.62 30.23
N GLY A 161 -0.52 6.02 29.21
CA GLY A 161 -0.83 5.62 27.84
C GLY A 161 -0.34 4.19 27.54
N TRP A 162 -0.59 3.73 26.35
CA TRP A 162 -0.10 2.44 25.84
C TRP A 162 0.88 2.65 24.72
N THR A 163 2.00 1.92 24.79
CA THR A 163 3.09 2.03 23.84
C THR A 163 3.21 0.76 23.03
N TYR A 164 3.11 0.90 21.73
CA TYR A 164 3.37 -0.16 20.76
C TYR A 164 4.48 0.26 19.83
N GLN A 165 5.45 -0.62 19.63
CA GLN A 165 6.47 -0.48 18.59
C GLN A 165 5.94 -1.13 17.31
N ILE A 166 5.89 -0.39 16.22
CA ILE A 166 5.47 -0.89 14.91
C ILE A 166 6.64 -1.68 14.32
N ILE A 167 6.42 -2.96 14.00
CA ILE A 167 7.39 -3.83 13.35
C ILE A 167 7.16 -3.81 11.84
N GLU A 168 5.90 -3.93 11.43
CA GLU A 168 5.47 -4.00 10.04
C GLU A 168 4.07 -3.43 9.90
N ARG A 169 3.76 -2.81 8.75
CA ARG A 169 2.42 -2.31 8.42
C ARG A 169 2.17 -2.45 6.93
N HIS A 170 1.00 -2.94 6.60
CA HIS A 170 0.46 -3.01 5.24
C HIS A 170 -0.82 -2.19 5.14
N ILE A 171 -0.95 -1.45 4.04
CA ILE A 171 -2.16 -0.70 3.69
C ILE A 171 -2.69 -1.29 2.40
N MET A 172 -3.99 -1.52 2.31
CA MET A 172 -4.65 -2.17 1.19
C MET A 172 -5.95 -1.44 0.83
N GLY A 173 -6.44 -1.70 -0.39
CA GLY A 173 -7.65 -1.09 -0.93
C GLY A 173 -7.37 0.15 -1.77
N ASP A 174 -8.42 0.81 -2.20
CA ASP A 174 -8.39 2.01 -3.04
C ASP A 174 -9.51 3.00 -2.66
N GLY A 175 -9.47 4.21 -3.21
CA GLY A 175 -10.47 5.23 -2.97
C GLY A 175 -10.53 5.72 -1.52
N ALA A 176 -11.72 6.04 -1.04
CA ALA A 176 -11.95 6.69 0.27
C ALA A 176 -12.03 5.73 1.46
N VAL A 177 -11.87 4.43 1.25
CA VAL A 177 -11.87 3.40 2.28
C VAL A 177 -10.65 2.52 2.10
N ARG A 178 -9.81 2.45 3.12
CA ARG A 178 -8.61 1.63 3.15
C ARG A 178 -8.64 0.72 4.37
N TRP A 179 -8.06 -0.45 4.27
CA TRP A 179 -7.83 -1.30 5.43
C TRP A 179 -6.34 -1.54 5.60
N PHE A 180 -5.95 -1.80 6.84
CA PHE A 180 -4.57 -2.02 7.20
C PHE A 180 -4.43 -3.17 8.19
N ASP A 181 -3.23 -3.73 8.25
CA ASP A 181 -2.77 -4.56 9.35
C ASP A 181 -1.37 -4.12 9.80
N GLU A 182 -1.10 -4.32 11.09
CA GLU A 182 0.17 -4.00 11.75
C GLU A 182 0.64 -5.19 12.58
N LEU A 183 1.91 -5.52 12.49
CA LEU A 183 2.59 -6.29 13.50
C LEU A 183 3.23 -5.33 14.50
N LEU A 184 2.89 -5.51 15.77
CA LEU A 184 3.24 -4.62 16.85
C LEU A 184 3.99 -5.37 17.95
N TRP A 185 4.85 -4.69 18.68
CA TRP A 185 5.45 -5.17 19.91
C TRP A 185 5.03 -4.31 21.10
N ASN A 186 4.61 -4.96 22.19
CA ASN A 186 4.35 -4.33 23.48
C ASN A 186 5.16 -5.02 24.55
N GLU A 187 5.83 -4.27 25.43
CA GLU A 187 6.74 -4.81 26.43
C GLU A 187 6.07 -5.70 27.49
N LYS A 188 4.74 -5.58 27.65
CA LYS A 188 3.97 -6.39 28.61
C LYS A 188 3.23 -7.55 27.95
N LEU A 189 2.77 -7.34 26.73
CA LEU A 189 1.90 -8.29 26.03
C LEU A 189 2.66 -9.11 24.98
N GLY A 190 3.89 -8.73 24.64
CA GLY A 190 4.67 -9.32 23.56
C GLY A 190 4.13 -8.92 22.18
N PRO A 191 4.16 -9.85 21.20
CA PRO A 191 3.72 -9.55 19.86
C PRO A 191 2.19 -9.37 19.83
N CYS A 192 1.77 -8.29 19.17
CA CYS A 192 0.36 -7.95 18.99
C CYS A 192 0.08 -7.70 17.50
N ARG A 193 -1.18 -7.73 17.14
CA ARG A 193 -1.65 -7.36 15.81
C ARG A 193 -2.68 -6.24 15.94
N GLY A 194 -2.41 -5.11 15.27
CA GLY A 194 -3.39 -4.12 14.95
C GLY A 194 -3.97 -4.39 13.57
N SER A 195 -5.25 -4.22 13.38
CA SER A 195 -5.88 -4.21 12.06
C SER A 195 -7.10 -3.30 12.09
N GLY A 196 -7.42 -2.72 10.94
CA GLY A 196 -8.52 -1.78 10.94
C GLY A 196 -8.87 -1.22 9.58
N VAL A 197 -9.78 -0.25 9.64
CA VAL A 197 -10.29 0.47 8.48
C VAL A 197 -10.09 1.96 8.68
N MET A 198 -9.51 2.60 7.67
CA MET A 198 -9.42 4.05 7.54
C MET A 198 -10.47 4.54 6.55
N VAL A 199 -11.08 5.68 6.85
CA VAL A 199 -12.01 6.37 5.96
C VAL A 199 -11.54 7.79 5.71
N LYS A 200 -11.69 8.26 4.48
CA LYS A 200 -11.36 9.62 4.09
C LYS A 200 -12.58 10.51 4.30
N VAL A 201 -12.44 11.51 5.16
CA VAL A 201 -13.49 12.50 5.46
C VAL A 201 -12.94 13.89 5.09
N GLY A 202 -13.41 14.44 3.99
CA GLY A 202 -12.77 15.61 3.38
C GLY A 202 -11.36 15.26 2.91
N ASP A 203 -10.36 15.97 3.44
CA ASP A 203 -8.94 15.73 3.14
C ASP A 203 -8.22 14.91 4.21
N GLU A 204 -8.92 14.46 5.26
CA GLU A 204 -8.34 13.75 6.40
C GLU A 204 -8.68 12.26 6.37
N TRP A 205 -7.72 11.43 6.78
CA TRP A 205 -7.91 10.01 7.02
C TRP A 205 -8.18 9.76 8.50
N LEU A 206 -9.31 9.11 8.81
CA LEU A 206 -9.73 8.79 10.17
C LEU A 206 -9.88 7.28 10.35
N VAL A 207 -9.57 6.79 11.55
CA VAL A 207 -9.80 5.40 11.95
C VAL A 207 -11.30 5.18 12.17
N SER A 208 -11.92 4.34 11.35
CA SER A 208 -13.33 3.94 11.50
C SER A 208 -13.48 2.63 12.27
N HIS A 209 -12.49 1.76 12.18
CA HIS A 209 -12.47 0.48 12.90
C HIS A 209 -11.05 0.12 13.27
N TYR A 210 -10.82 -0.31 14.51
CA TYR A 210 -9.53 -0.82 14.96
C TYR A 210 -9.72 -2.07 15.82
N VAL A 211 -8.98 -3.11 15.51
CA VAL A 211 -8.90 -4.35 16.28
C VAL A 211 -7.48 -4.53 16.78
N LEU A 212 -7.32 -4.67 18.08
CA LEU A 212 -6.07 -5.06 18.72
C LEU A 212 -6.18 -6.50 19.22
N SER A 213 -5.25 -7.35 18.84
CA SER A 213 -5.22 -8.75 19.29
C SER A 213 -3.80 -9.20 19.65
N LEU A 214 -3.70 -10.21 20.52
CA LEU A 214 -2.43 -10.87 20.80
C LEU A 214 -2.06 -11.78 19.62
N ALA A 215 -0.81 -11.72 19.18
CA ALA A 215 -0.26 -12.63 18.19
C ALA A 215 0.44 -13.79 18.92
N VAL A 216 -0.34 -14.78 19.30
CA VAL A 216 0.15 -15.93 20.10
C VAL A 216 0.99 -16.86 19.21
N PRO A 217 2.25 -17.19 19.59
CA PRO A 217 3.06 -18.16 18.87
C PRO A 217 2.37 -19.55 18.82
N ASN A 218 2.43 -20.21 17.67
CA ASN A 218 1.80 -21.52 17.47
C ASN A 218 2.25 -22.59 18.47
N GLN A 219 3.49 -22.48 18.99
CA GLN A 219 4.06 -23.42 19.95
C GLN A 219 3.31 -23.47 21.28
N ILE A 220 2.67 -22.36 21.68
CA ILE A 220 1.94 -22.23 22.96
C ILE A 220 0.43 -21.96 22.75
N ALA A 221 -0.03 -21.90 21.50
CA ALA A 221 -1.41 -21.55 21.19
C ALA A 221 -2.43 -22.54 21.81
N GLY A 222 -2.09 -23.81 21.90
CA GLY A 222 -2.94 -24.82 22.55
C GLY A 222 -3.08 -24.59 24.06
N GLU A 223 -2.01 -24.22 24.75
CA GLU A 223 -2.01 -23.90 26.18
C GLU A 223 -2.82 -22.65 26.47
N VAL A 224 -2.54 -21.55 25.74
CA VAL A 224 -3.26 -20.27 25.86
C VAL A 224 -4.75 -20.47 25.55
N GLY A 225 -5.06 -21.23 24.51
CA GLY A 225 -6.45 -21.57 24.15
C GLY A 225 -7.17 -22.36 25.25
N GLY A 226 -6.51 -23.32 25.90
CA GLY A 226 -7.06 -24.05 27.04
C GLY A 226 -7.41 -23.14 28.21
N GLN A 227 -6.47 -22.28 28.62
CA GLN A 227 -6.70 -21.29 29.69
C GLN A 227 -7.83 -20.32 29.34
N SER A 228 -7.88 -19.82 28.09
CA SER A 228 -8.94 -18.93 27.62
C SER A 228 -10.32 -19.59 27.67
N ILE A 229 -10.43 -20.87 27.27
CA ILE A 229 -11.69 -21.63 27.31
C ILE A 229 -12.20 -21.76 28.75
N ASP A 230 -11.34 -22.03 29.70
CA ASP A 230 -11.75 -22.19 31.10
C ASP A 230 -12.24 -20.87 31.71
N ILE A 231 -11.58 -19.75 31.42
CA ILE A 231 -11.98 -18.41 31.83
C ILE A 231 -13.33 -18.04 31.20
N GLU A 232 -13.48 -18.23 29.89
CA GLU A 232 -14.69 -17.87 29.16
C GLU A 232 -15.91 -18.72 29.57
N LYS A 233 -15.72 -20.01 29.88
CA LYS A 233 -16.78 -20.86 30.42
C LYS A 233 -17.26 -20.38 31.78
N ALA A 234 -16.36 -19.87 32.63
CA ALA A 234 -16.72 -19.32 33.92
C ALA A 234 -17.49 -17.97 33.81
N ARG A 235 -17.24 -17.20 32.74
CA ARG A 235 -17.93 -15.92 32.47
C ARG A 235 -19.33 -16.09 31.88
N ARG A 236 -19.61 -17.21 31.17
CA ARG A 236 -20.90 -17.46 30.52
C ARG A 236 -21.79 -18.29 31.46
N PRO A 237 -22.85 -17.71 32.04
CA PRO A 237 -23.85 -18.54 32.75
C PRO A 237 -24.46 -19.51 31.75
N GLN A 238 -24.58 -20.76 32.17
CA GLN A 238 -25.29 -21.83 31.43
C GLN A 238 -26.80 -21.58 31.42
#